data_e53167bb247483e7bc317b15b748ca28
#
_entry.id   e53167bb247483e7bc317b15b748ca28
#
_cell.length_a   1.000
_cell.length_b   1.000
_cell.length_c   1.000
_cell.angle_alpha   90.00
_cell.angle_beta   90.00
_cell.angle_gamma   90.00
#
_symmetry.space_group_name_H-M   'P 1'
#
loop_
_entity.id
_entity.type
_entity.pdbx_description
1 polymer ?
#
loop_
_entity_poly.entity_id
_entity_poly.type
_entity_poly.pdbx_seq_one_letter_code
_entity_poly.pdbx_strand_id
1 'polypeptide(L)'
;MKTLVLGAAIVDIIMKIPRLPKSGEDILCTERKLTIGGCAYNVSNILRSFNVKHDLFVPVGCGIYADIIRRELNEDGYEILINDLEMDNGYCLCLVEENGERSFITVNGIEANHKKEWFHNLNMNQYENIYLAGYQLCGDKSDIVVDWLLNQSDKNIFFAPGPVINNISKNTLEKIFSINPILHLNEKEALEFTKKDNINDSILRLYELTKNVVFITLGERGVIFYNGKNITHIEGEKVKVVSLYSSLDI
;
A
#
# COMPACT_ATOMS: atom_id res chain seq x y z
N MET A 1 10.04 -10.45 -17.53
CA MET A 1 9.76 -9.22 -16.77
C MET A 1 9.22 -9.63 -15.43
N LYS A 2 9.81 -9.16 -14.35
CA LYS A 2 9.41 -9.49 -12.96
C LYS A 2 9.22 -8.20 -12.19
N THR A 3 8.26 -8.17 -11.29
CA THR A 3 7.98 -7.01 -10.42
C THR A 3 8.46 -7.30 -9.00
N LEU A 4 9.18 -6.36 -8.39
CA LEU A 4 9.45 -6.37 -6.96
C LEU A 4 8.34 -5.59 -6.27
N VAL A 5 7.60 -6.23 -5.38
CA VAL A 5 6.52 -5.60 -4.63
C VAL A 5 7.02 -5.27 -3.22
N LEU A 6 7.37 -4.00 -3.00
CA LEU A 6 7.95 -3.51 -1.76
C LEU A 6 6.88 -2.88 -0.88
N GLY A 7 6.81 -3.32 0.37
CA GLY A 7 5.86 -2.76 1.32
C GLY A 7 5.75 -3.55 2.62
N ALA A 8 4.53 -3.75 3.08
CA ALA A 8 4.23 -4.47 4.31
C ALA A 8 3.26 -5.63 4.07
N ALA A 9 3.43 -6.67 4.90
CA ALA A 9 2.41 -7.63 5.26
C ALA A 9 2.15 -7.45 6.76
N ILE A 10 0.90 -7.26 7.15
CA ILE A 10 0.46 -7.07 8.54
C ILE A 10 -0.75 -7.94 8.84
N VAL A 11 -1.04 -8.15 10.11
CA VAL A 11 -2.27 -8.85 10.52
C VAL A 11 -3.40 -7.84 10.68
N ASP A 12 -4.50 -8.02 9.93
CA ASP A 12 -5.72 -7.27 10.12
C ASP A 12 -6.64 -8.01 11.10
N ILE A 13 -6.98 -7.36 12.20
CA ILE A 13 -7.92 -7.84 13.22
C ILE A 13 -9.24 -7.12 12.99
N ILE A 14 -10.12 -7.74 12.22
CA ILE A 14 -11.43 -7.19 11.88
C ILE A 14 -12.38 -7.48 13.03
N MET A 15 -12.98 -6.44 13.60
CA MET A 15 -13.90 -6.51 14.72
C MET A 15 -15.20 -5.82 14.37
N LYS A 16 -16.33 -6.57 14.39
CA LYS A 16 -17.66 -5.96 14.27
C LYS A 16 -18.12 -5.45 15.63
N ILE A 17 -18.48 -4.20 15.66
CA ILE A 17 -18.93 -3.48 16.84
C ILE A 17 -20.22 -2.73 16.55
N PRO A 18 -21.10 -2.51 17.54
CA PRO A 18 -22.33 -1.74 17.33
C PRO A 18 -22.03 -0.28 16.97
N ARG A 19 -21.00 0.31 17.54
CA ARG A 19 -20.49 1.66 17.30
C ARG A 19 -19.12 1.81 17.92
N LEU A 20 -18.40 2.89 17.62
CA LEU A 20 -17.17 3.23 18.35
C LEU A 20 -17.47 3.50 19.84
N PRO A 21 -16.64 2.97 20.78
CA PRO A 21 -16.77 3.27 22.19
C PRO A 21 -16.43 4.73 22.47
N LYS A 22 -17.14 5.35 23.39
CA LYS A 22 -16.74 6.63 23.98
C LYS A 22 -15.64 6.40 25.02
N SER A 23 -14.93 7.47 25.38
CA SER A 23 -13.92 7.37 26.42
C SER A 23 -14.51 6.82 27.73
N GLY A 24 -13.90 5.74 28.25
CA GLY A 24 -14.34 5.06 29.47
C GLY A 24 -15.46 4.02 29.27
N GLU A 25 -15.96 3.81 28.05
CA GLU A 25 -16.93 2.76 27.76
C GLU A 25 -16.26 1.40 27.48
N ASP A 26 -16.95 0.35 27.85
CA ASP A 26 -16.72 -1.03 27.44
C ASP A 26 -17.87 -1.46 26.52
N ILE A 27 -17.54 -1.97 25.32
CA ILE A 27 -18.51 -2.49 24.36
C ILE A 27 -18.12 -3.89 23.92
N LEU A 28 -19.13 -4.71 23.63
CA LEU A 28 -18.89 -6.08 23.14
C LEU A 28 -18.68 -6.10 21.63
N CYS A 29 -17.61 -6.76 21.21
CA CYS A 29 -17.39 -7.14 19.83
C CYS A 29 -18.28 -8.33 19.48
N THR A 30 -19.06 -8.24 18.42
CA THR A 30 -20.01 -9.27 18.01
C THR A 30 -19.37 -10.35 17.12
N GLU A 31 -18.33 -10.02 16.37
CA GLU A 31 -17.60 -10.93 15.50
C GLU A 31 -16.15 -10.47 15.37
N ARG A 32 -15.21 -11.43 15.38
CA ARG A 32 -13.79 -11.17 15.15
C ARG A 32 -13.24 -12.09 14.07
N LYS A 33 -12.51 -11.54 13.13
CA LYS A 33 -11.76 -12.27 12.10
C LYS A 33 -10.31 -11.77 12.07
N LEU A 34 -9.36 -12.68 11.93
CA LEU A 34 -7.97 -12.38 11.63
C LEU A 34 -7.71 -12.71 10.17
N THR A 35 -7.02 -11.83 9.46
CA THR A 35 -6.59 -12.03 8.07
C THR A 35 -5.26 -11.33 7.87
N ILE A 36 -4.56 -11.70 6.81
CA ILE A 36 -3.38 -10.95 6.40
C ILE A 36 -3.80 -9.85 5.46
N GLY A 37 -3.22 -8.68 5.68
CA GLY A 37 -3.37 -7.49 4.86
C GLY A 37 -2.02 -6.80 4.64
N GLY A 38 -2.10 -5.51 4.38
CA GLY A 38 -0.95 -4.68 4.00
C GLY A 38 -0.85 -4.50 2.49
N CYS A 39 -0.49 -3.27 2.07
CA CYS A 39 -0.55 -2.87 0.66
C CYS A 39 0.25 -3.80 -0.27
N ALA A 40 1.45 -4.21 0.13
CA ALA A 40 2.29 -5.07 -0.71
C ALA A 40 1.72 -6.49 -0.84
N TYR A 41 1.24 -7.07 0.26
CA TYR A 41 0.60 -8.39 0.23
C TYR A 41 -0.66 -8.38 -0.65
N ASN A 42 -1.51 -7.37 -0.51
CA ASN A 42 -2.72 -7.24 -1.32
C ASN A 42 -2.40 -7.10 -2.82
N VAL A 43 -1.44 -6.25 -3.18
CA VAL A 43 -1.00 -6.10 -4.58
C VAL A 43 -0.41 -7.41 -5.11
N SER A 44 0.41 -8.11 -4.32
CA SER A 44 0.97 -9.40 -4.72
C SER A 44 -0.11 -10.45 -5.00
N ASN A 45 -1.17 -10.48 -4.19
CA ASN A 45 -2.29 -11.41 -4.43
C ASN A 45 -3.04 -11.09 -5.73
N ILE A 46 -3.20 -9.81 -6.07
CA ILE A 46 -3.76 -9.39 -7.36
C ILE A 46 -2.83 -9.80 -8.51
N LEU A 47 -1.53 -9.51 -8.41
CA LEU A 47 -0.56 -9.90 -9.43
C LEU A 47 -0.54 -11.43 -9.63
N ARG A 48 -0.66 -12.20 -8.55
CA ARG A 48 -0.78 -13.66 -8.60
C ARG A 48 -2.03 -14.11 -9.35
N SER A 49 -3.19 -13.49 -9.08
CA SER A 49 -4.44 -13.81 -9.76
C SER A 49 -4.38 -13.56 -11.28
N PHE A 50 -3.57 -12.59 -11.71
CA PHE A 50 -3.31 -12.30 -13.11
C PHE A 50 -2.08 -13.05 -13.69
N ASN A 51 -1.47 -13.98 -12.94
CA ASN A 51 -0.27 -14.71 -13.33
C ASN A 51 0.91 -13.81 -13.70
N VAL A 52 1.02 -12.64 -13.10
CA VAL A 52 2.15 -11.71 -13.26
C VAL A 52 3.31 -12.17 -12.36
N LYS A 53 4.49 -12.37 -12.96
CA LYS A 53 5.69 -12.75 -12.20
C LYS A 53 6.11 -11.62 -11.27
N HIS A 54 6.19 -11.90 -9.99
CA HIS A 54 6.60 -10.93 -8.97
C HIS A 54 7.26 -11.62 -7.77
N ASP A 55 7.96 -10.85 -6.98
CA ASP A 55 8.40 -11.22 -5.64
C ASP A 55 7.83 -10.22 -4.63
N LEU A 56 7.39 -10.75 -3.50
CA LEU A 56 6.91 -9.97 -2.37
C LEU A 56 8.09 -9.65 -1.44
N PHE A 57 8.45 -8.38 -1.35
CA PHE A 57 9.56 -7.88 -0.55
C PHE A 57 9.04 -7.18 0.71
N VAL A 58 8.74 -8.00 1.71
CA VAL A 58 8.21 -7.56 3.02
C VAL A 58 9.04 -8.21 4.12
N PRO A 59 9.33 -7.51 5.23
CA PRO A 59 9.98 -8.13 6.36
C PRO A 59 9.01 -9.02 7.15
N VAL A 60 9.48 -10.18 7.56
CA VAL A 60 8.81 -11.05 8.51
C VAL A 60 9.67 -11.15 9.76
N GLY A 61 9.11 -10.73 10.87
CA GLY A 61 9.76 -10.65 12.16
C GLY A 61 9.70 -11.93 12.98
N CYS A 62 9.68 -11.78 14.31
CA CYS A 62 9.42 -12.86 15.26
C CYS A 62 8.36 -12.42 16.27
N GLY A 63 7.40 -13.30 16.54
CA GLY A 63 6.28 -13.09 17.46
C GLY A 63 4.98 -13.65 16.91
N ILE A 64 3.89 -13.33 17.58
CA ILE A 64 2.58 -13.92 17.26
C ILE A 64 2.11 -13.51 15.86
N TYR A 65 2.26 -12.25 15.52
CA TYR A 65 1.82 -11.73 14.22
C TYR A 65 2.75 -12.17 13.09
N ALA A 66 4.05 -12.18 13.33
CA ALA A 66 5.04 -12.70 12.38
C ALA A 66 4.78 -14.18 12.05
N ASP A 67 4.42 -15.01 13.04
CA ASP A 67 4.13 -16.42 12.82
C ASP A 67 2.85 -16.63 11.97
N ILE A 68 1.84 -15.80 12.18
CA ILE A 68 0.63 -15.80 11.35
C ILE A 68 0.98 -15.42 9.90
N ILE A 69 1.73 -14.33 9.71
CA ILE A 69 2.17 -13.88 8.38
C ILE A 69 3.03 -14.94 7.70
N ARG A 70 4.00 -15.50 8.41
CA ARG A 70 4.91 -16.53 7.89
C ARG A 70 4.15 -17.75 7.38
N ARG A 71 3.17 -18.21 8.14
CA ARG A 71 2.33 -19.35 7.74
C ARG A 71 1.57 -19.05 6.46
N GLU A 72 0.88 -17.92 6.40
CA GLU A 72 0.08 -17.51 5.24
C GLU A 72 0.93 -17.34 3.98
N LEU A 73 2.09 -16.66 4.11
CA LEU A 73 3.02 -16.49 2.98
C LEU A 73 3.51 -17.83 2.45
N ASN A 74 3.80 -18.79 3.33
CA ASN A 74 4.21 -20.15 2.92
C ASN A 74 3.07 -20.91 2.25
N GLU A 75 1.83 -20.83 2.77
CA GLU A 75 0.63 -21.43 2.18
C GLU A 75 0.33 -20.86 0.79
N ASP A 76 0.57 -19.57 0.62
CA ASP A 76 0.44 -18.85 -0.65
C ASP A 76 1.60 -19.08 -1.63
N GLY A 77 2.67 -19.75 -1.19
CA GLY A 77 3.84 -20.07 -1.99
C GLY A 77 4.81 -18.90 -2.18
N TYR A 78 4.76 -17.87 -1.34
CA TYR A 78 5.74 -16.78 -1.34
C TYR A 78 7.02 -17.19 -0.61
N GLU A 79 8.16 -16.83 -1.19
CA GLU A 79 9.45 -16.88 -0.51
C GLU A 79 9.59 -15.69 0.45
N ILE A 80 10.02 -15.94 1.69
CA ILE A 80 10.31 -14.90 2.67
C ILE A 80 11.72 -14.37 2.41
N LEU A 81 11.80 -13.23 1.72
CA LEU A 81 13.06 -12.61 1.33
C LEU A 81 13.76 -11.85 2.47
N ILE A 82 12.98 -11.39 3.47
CA ILE A 82 13.50 -10.70 4.65
C ILE A 82 12.98 -11.41 5.90
N ASN A 83 13.87 -12.07 6.62
CA ASN A 83 13.60 -12.71 7.90
C ASN A 83 14.39 -12.00 8.99
N ASP A 84 13.75 -11.10 9.72
CA ASP A 84 14.39 -10.24 10.71
C ASP A 84 13.76 -10.46 12.08
N LEU A 85 14.50 -11.13 12.95
CA LEU A 85 14.01 -11.65 14.23
C LEU A 85 14.11 -10.64 15.40
N GLU A 86 14.25 -9.34 15.14
CA GLU A 86 14.40 -8.35 16.21
C GLU A 86 13.08 -7.96 16.87
N MET A 87 11.98 -7.98 16.13
CA MET A 87 10.65 -7.60 16.64
C MET A 87 9.53 -8.28 15.85
N ASP A 88 8.31 -8.21 16.37
CA ASP A 88 7.13 -8.74 15.71
C ASP A 88 6.68 -7.84 14.54
N ASN A 89 5.87 -8.39 13.66
CA ASN A 89 5.17 -7.60 12.64
C ASN A 89 4.06 -6.75 13.28
N GLY A 90 3.70 -5.68 12.59
CA GLY A 90 2.58 -4.84 12.96
C GLY A 90 1.22 -5.50 12.71
N TYR A 91 0.20 -4.85 13.25
CA TYR A 91 -1.19 -5.25 13.05
C TYR A 91 -2.10 -4.02 12.94
N CYS A 92 -3.27 -4.22 12.37
CA CYS A 92 -4.30 -3.22 12.27
C CYS A 92 -5.60 -3.72 12.92
N LEU A 93 -6.14 -2.95 13.86
CA LEU A 93 -7.52 -3.14 14.31
C LEU A 93 -8.44 -2.45 13.32
N CYS A 94 -9.25 -3.21 12.61
CA CYS A 94 -10.29 -2.71 11.73
C CYS A 94 -11.63 -2.81 12.45
N LEU A 95 -12.12 -1.70 12.97
CA LEU A 95 -13.39 -1.60 13.69
C LEU A 95 -14.50 -1.31 12.68
N VAL A 96 -15.43 -2.26 12.51
CA VAL A 96 -16.54 -2.17 11.56
C VAL A 96 -17.83 -1.96 12.33
N GLU A 97 -18.43 -0.79 12.18
CA GLU A 97 -19.69 -0.44 12.83
C GLU A 97 -20.90 -1.04 12.08
N GLU A 98 -22.06 -1.16 12.74
CA GLU A 98 -23.29 -1.71 12.14
C GLU A 98 -23.75 -0.94 10.90
N ASN A 99 -23.45 0.37 10.81
CA ASN A 99 -23.75 1.21 9.65
C ASN A 99 -22.80 0.98 8.47
N GLY A 100 -21.75 0.13 8.64
CA GLY A 100 -20.73 -0.17 7.64
C GLY A 100 -19.51 0.76 7.67
N GLU A 101 -19.51 1.80 8.50
CA GLU A 101 -18.35 2.67 8.69
C GLU A 101 -17.17 1.90 9.29
N ARG A 102 -15.96 2.29 8.91
CA ARG A 102 -14.75 1.65 9.37
C ARG A 102 -13.78 2.64 9.99
N SER A 103 -13.20 2.23 11.12
CA SER A 103 -12.11 2.94 11.78
C SER A 103 -10.92 2.01 11.96
N PHE A 104 -9.72 2.55 11.80
CA PHE A 104 -8.49 1.77 11.82
C PHE A 104 -7.57 2.27 12.92
N ILE A 105 -6.98 1.33 13.67
CA ILE A 105 -5.90 1.60 14.61
C ILE A 105 -4.73 0.70 14.23
N THR A 106 -3.68 1.30 13.66
CA THR A 106 -2.51 0.59 13.20
C THR A 106 -1.39 0.65 14.23
N VAL A 107 -0.81 -0.50 14.51
CA VAL A 107 0.40 -0.64 15.34
C VAL A 107 1.52 -1.11 14.43
N ASN A 108 2.53 -0.25 14.28
CA ASN A 108 3.70 -0.57 13.47
C ASN A 108 4.56 -1.64 14.14
N GLY A 109 5.13 -2.53 13.32
CA GLY A 109 6.10 -3.53 13.70
C GLY A 109 7.39 -3.42 12.88
N ILE A 110 7.97 -4.58 12.59
CA ILE A 110 9.25 -4.67 11.85
C ILE A 110 9.18 -3.98 10.48
N GLU A 111 8.02 -3.96 9.82
CA GLU A 111 7.81 -3.36 8.50
C GLU A 111 8.02 -1.84 8.45
N ALA A 112 7.98 -1.16 9.60
CA ALA A 112 8.31 0.26 9.73
C ALA A 112 9.77 0.51 10.15
N ASN A 113 10.54 -0.55 10.43
CA ASN A 113 11.89 -0.47 10.95
C ASN A 113 12.96 -0.81 9.90
N HIS A 114 12.90 -0.13 8.74
CA HIS A 114 13.76 -0.41 7.60
C HIS A 114 15.24 -0.51 7.95
N LYS A 115 15.94 -1.46 7.30
CA LYS A 115 17.37 -1.68 7.42
C LYS A 115 18.04 -1.73 6.05
N LYS A 116 19.23 -1.16 5.93
CA LYS A 116 19.99 -1.17 4.66
C LYS A 116 20.33 -2.59 4.23
N GLU A 117 20.57 -3.46 5.18
CA GLU A 117 20.94 -4.86 4.97
C GLU A 117 19.89 -5.65 4.20
N TRP A 118 18.60 -5.29 4.34
CA TRP A 118 17.52 -5.97 3.61
C TRP A 118 17.68 -5.87 2.10
N PHE A 119 18.29 -4.80 1.60
CA PHE A 119 18.45 -4.52 0.17
C PHE A 119 19.76 -5.06 -0.42
N HIS A 120 20.75 -5.48 0.41
CA HIS A 120 22.08 -5.83 -0.07
C HIS A 120 22.10 -7.07 -0.96
N ASN A 121 21.22 -8.04 -0.72
CA ASN A 121 21.21 -9.32 -1.44
C ASN A 121 20.19 -9.34 -2.60
N LEU A 122 19.52 -8.22 -2.88
CA LEU A 122 18.59 -8.14 -3.98
C LEU A 122 19.33 -8.07 -5.33
N ASN A 123 19.14 -9.11 -6.16
CA ASN A 123 19.59 -9.06 -7.55
C ASN A 123 18.61 -8.26 -8.40
N MET A 124 18.82 -6.95 -8.51
CA MET A 124 17.93 -6.04 -9.22
C MET A 124 17.89 -6.26 -10.74
N ASN A 125 18.83 -7.02 -11.32
CA ASN A 125 18.83 -7.32 -12.75
C ASN A 125 17.64 -8.18 -13.22
N GLN A 126 16.98 -8.88 -12.29
CA GLN A 126 15.80 -9.70 -12.60
C GLN A 126 14.47 -8.92 -12.60
N TYR A 127 14.48 -7.69 -12.08
CA TYR A 127 13.27 -6.84 -11.97
C TYR A 127 13.32 -5.71 -12.99
N GLU A 128 12.17 -5.44 -13.60
CA GLU A 128 11.94 -4.27 -14.45
C GLU A 128 11.04 -3.26 -13.75
N ASN A 129 10.20 -3.76 -12.86
CA ASN A 129 9.22 -2.95 -12.15
C ASN A 129 9.43 -3.05 -10.64
N ILE A 130 9.18 -1.94 -9.96
CA ILE A 130 9.11 -1.87 -8.49
C ILE A 130 7.77 -1.23 -8.13
N TYR A 131 6.97 -1.93 -7.33
CA TYR A 131 5.82 -1.34 -6.67
C TYR A 131 6.23 -0.83 -5.29
N LEU A 132 5.79 0.37 -4.94
CA LEU A 132 6.06 1.03 -3.67
C LEU A 132 4.77 1.57 -3.05
N ALA A 133 4.49 1.17 -1.82
CA ALA A 133 3.42 1.76 -1.00
C ALA A 133 3.92 2.99 -0.22
N GLY A 134 3.06 4.00 -0.02
CA GLY A 134 3.42 5.24 0.66
C GLY A 134 3.82 5.07 2.13
N TYR A 135 3.28 4.06 2.81
CA TYR A 135 3.64 3.77 4.20
C TYR A 135 5.13 3.54 4.42
N GLN A 136 5.86 3.04 3.39
CA GLN A 136 7.30 2.81 3.46
C GLN A 136 8.13 4.10 3.40
N LEU A 137 7.47 5.22 3.07
CA LEU A 137 8.07 6.55 3.01
C LEU A 137 7.73 7.40 4.25
N CYS A 138 7.05 6.81 5.23
CA CYS A 138 6.73 7.44 6.51
C CYS A 138 7.67 6.97 7.61
N GLY A 139 7.90 7.82 8.63
CA GLY A 139 8.72 7.49 9.79
C GLY A 139 10.22 7.75 9.60
N ASP A 140 10.96 7.54 10.68
CA ASP A 140 12.37 8.00 10.82
C ASP A 140 13.36 7.25 9.93
N LYS A 141 13.01 6.03 9.49
CA LYS A 141 13.88 5.19 8.64
C LYS A 141 13.47 5.17 7.17
N SER A 142 12.54 6.01 6.76
CA SER A 142 12.09 6.12 5.36
C SER A 142 13.22 6.49 4.40
N ASP A 143 14.20 7.25 4.84
CA ASP A 143 15.37 7.61 4.02
C ASP A 143 16.13 6.40 3.48
N ILE A 144 16.14 5.27 4.19
CA ILE A 144 16.78 4.04 3.71
C ILE A 144 16.12 3.54 2.43
N VAL A 145 14.79 3.55 2.40
CA VAL A 145 14.01 3.14 1.21
C VAL A 145 14.18 4.14 0.08
N VAL A 146 14.13 5.44 0.40
CA VAL A 146 14.29 6.53 -0.57
C VAL A 146 15.66 6.46 -1.23
N ASP A 147 16.74 6.39 -0.45
CA ASP A 147 18.12 6.35 -0.97
C ASP A 147 18.36 5.10 -1.82
N TRP A 148 17.78 3.96 -1.44
CA TRP A 148 17.84 2.75 -2.26
C TRP A 148 17.09 2.93 -3.59
N LEU A 149 15.87 3.48 -3.58
CA LEU A 149 15.07 3.71 -4.78
C LEU A 149 15.71 4.67 -5.76
N LEU A 150 16.37 5.73 -5.29
CA LEU A 150 17.09 6.68 -6.16
C LEU A 150 18.17 6.01 -7.02
N ASN A 151 18.72 4.86 -6.56
CA ASN A 151 19.68 4.07 -7.32
C ASN A 151 19.00 3.07 -8.29
N GLN A 152 17.67 3.05 -8.39
CA GLN A 152 16.90 2.17 -9.28
C GLN A 152 16.20 2.96 -10.41
N SER A 153 16.80 4.07 -10.86
CA SER A 153 16.19 4.96 -11.86
C SER A 153 16.04 4.35 -13.25
N ASP A 154 16.65 3.19 -13.50
CA ASP A 154 16.48 2.37 -14.71
C ASP A 154 15.23 1.48 -14.68
N LYS A 155 14.49 1.44 -13.57
CA LYS A 155 13.28 0.63 -13.36
C LYS A 155 12.01 1.48 -13.47
N ASN A 156 10.90 0.82 -13.82
CA ASN A 156 9.59 1.44 -13.71
C ASN A 156 9.15 1.41 -12.25
N ILE A 157 8.99 2.57 -11.65
CA ILE A 157 8.52 2.70 -10.27
C ILE A 157 7.01 2.94 -10.30
N PHE A 158 6.23 2.03 -9.74
CA PHE A 158 4.79 2.18 -9.49
C PHE A 158 4.59 2.64 -8.06
N PHE A 159 4.22 3.88 -7.88
CA PHE A 159 4.06 4.48 -6.57
C PHE A 159 2.58 4.66 -6.23
N ALA A 160 2.13 3.99 -5.17
CA ALA A 160 0.80 4.15 -4.59
C ALA A 160 0.94 4.73 -3.17
N PRO A 161 0.93 6.07 -3.03
CA PRO A 161 1.11 6.70 -1.72
C PRO A 161 0.00 6.38 -0.74
N GLY A 162 -1.23 6.15 -1.21
CA GLY A 162 -2.40 5.89 -0.37
C GLY A 162 -2.74 7.09 0.53
N PRO A 163 -3.52 6.85 1.60
CA PRO A 163 -4.03 7.91 2.47
C PRO A 163 -2.93 8.66 3.24
N VAL A 164 -1.70 8.13 3.26
CA VAL A 164 -0.57 8.75 3.97
C VAL A 164 0.21 9.76 3.13
N ILE A 165 -0.20 10.05 1.89
CA ILE A 165 0.53 10.97 1.01
C ILE A 165 0.83 12.32 1.67
N ASN A 166 -0.12 12.84 2.45
CA ASN A 166 0.05 14.11 3.16
C ASN A 166 0.96 14.01 4.41
N ASN A 167 1.28 12.80 4.84
CA ASN A 167 2.17 12.52 5.98
C ASN A 167 3.62 12.31 5.53
N ILE A 168 3.85 12.08 4.24
CA ILE A 168 5.18 11.94 3.66
C ILE A 168 5.82 13.34 3.59
N SER A 169 7.07 13.46 4.03
CA SER A 169 7.75 14.76 4.01
C SER A 169 7.86 15.31 2.59
N LYS A 170 7.78 16.64 2.45
CA LYS A 170 7.94 17.30 1.16
C LYS A 170 9.24 16.92 0.47
N ASN A 171 10.35 16.87 1.23
CA ASN A 171 11.66 16.49 0.70
C ASN A 171 11.66 15.03 0.17
N THR A 172 11.03 14.12 0.89
CA THR A 172 10.86 12.72 0.45
C THR A 172 10.06 12.63 -0.85
N LEU A 173 8.92 13.34 -0.92
CA LEU A 173 8.10 13.37 -2.14
C LEU A 173 8.87 13.97 -3.33
N GLU A 174 9.62 15.06 -3.13
CA GLU A 174 10.45 15.66 -4.17
C GLU A 174 11.49 14.67 -4.71
N LYS A 175 12.16 13.92 -3.83
CA LYS A 175 13.11 12.86 -4.22
C LYS A 175 12.40 11.75 -5.01
N ILE A 176 11.25 11.25 -4.54
CA ILE A 176 10.51 10.18 -5.24
C ILE A 176 9.97 10.70 -6.59
N PHE A 177 9.43 11.90 -6.67
CA PHE A 177 8.95 12.45 -7.94
C PHE A 177 10.09 12.70 -8.95
N SER A 178 11.31 12.93 -8.49
CA SER A 178 12.47 13.14 -9.37
C SER A 178 12.85 11.91 -10.19
N ILE A 179 12.45 10.70 -9.77
CA ILE A 179 12.63 9.45 -10.52
C ILE A 179 11.44 9.09 -11.42
N ASN A 180 10.54 10.05 -11.63
CA ASN A 180 9.40 9.94 -12.55
C ASN A 180 8.54 8.68 -12.35
N PRO A 181 7.98 8.43 -11.15
CA PRO A 181 7.18 7.25 -10.90
C PRO A 181 5.86 7.30 -11.67
N ILE A 182 5.35 6.14 -12.05
CA ILE A 182 3.95 5.93 -12.41
C ILE A 182 3.14 6.05 -11.11
N LEU A 183 2.21 6.99 -11.06
CA LEU A 183 1.50 7.33 -9.83
C LEU A 183 0.08 6.78 -9.84
N HIS A 184 -0.33 6.16 -8.73
CA HIS A 184 -1.69 5.70 -8.50
C HIS A 184 -2.26 6.28 -7.21
N LEU A 185 -3.46 6.87 -7.30
CA LEU A 185 -4.19 7.49 -6.19
C LEU A 185 -5.68 7.19 -6.34
N ASN A 186 -6.43 7.27 -5.26
CA ASN A 186 -7.88 7.44 -5.37
C ASN A 186 -8.26 8.94 -5.50
N GLU A 187 -9.52 9.20 -5.85
CA GLU A 187 -10.03 10.55 -6.06
C GLU A 187 -9.81 11.47 -4.86
N LYS A 188 -10.14 10.97 -3.66
CA LYS A 188 -10.01 11.73 -2.41
C LYS A 188 -8.54 12.12 -2.16
N GLU A 189 -7.64 11.17 -2.25
CA GLU A 189 -6.20 11.39 -2.07
C GLU A 189 -5.66 12.40 -3.08
N ALA A 190 -6.06 12.28 -4.35
CA ALA A 190 -5.63 13.18 -5.42
C ALA A 190 -6.10 14.63 -5.18
N LEU A 191 -7.37 14.83 -4.85
CA LEU A 191 -7.94 16.16 -4.59
C LEU A 191 -7.31 16.79 -3.33
N GLU A 192 -7.21 16.04 -2.24
CA GLU A 192 -6.63 16.52 -0.97
C GLU A 192 -5.16 16.90 -1.12
N PHE A 193 -4.37 16.09 -1.82
CA PHE A 193 -2.94 16.35 -2.03
C PHE A 193 -2.69 17.55 -2.94
N THR A 194 -3.41 17.65 -4.06
CA THR A 194 -3.21 18.71 -5.04
C THR A 194 -3.91 20.01 -4.65
N LYS A 195 -4.86 19.95 -3.71
CA LYS A 195 -5.73 21.07 -3.31
C LYS A 195 -6.47 21.66 -4.50
N LYS A 196 -6.94 20.80 -5.41
CA LYS A 196 -7.74 21.18 -6.58
C LYS A 196 -9.20 20.84 -6.35
N ASP A 197 -10.09 21.62 -6.97
CA ASP A 197 -11.54 21.49 -6.81
C ASP A 197 -12.14 20.42 -7.76
N ASN A 198 -11.38 19.99 -8.76
CA ASN A 198 -11.81 18.95 -9.70
C ASN A 198 -10.68 17.99 -10.08
N ILE A 199 -11.09 16.82 -10.52
CA ILE A 199 -10.17 15.69 -10.74
C ILE A 199 -9.29 15.90 -12.00
N ASN A 200 -9.78 16.62 -13.01
CA ASN A 200 -9.00 16.89 -14.22
C ASN A 200 -7.81 17.82 -13.93
N ASP A 201 -8.01 18.87 -13.16
CA ASP A 201 -6.92 19.75 -12.73
C ASP A 201 -5.96 19.01 -11.79
N SER A 202 -6.51 18.11 -10.95
CA SER A 202 -5.72 17.30 -10.04
C SER A 202 -4.76 16.36 -10.79
N ILE A 203 -5.26 15.62 -11.79
CA ILE A 203 -4.43 14.67 -12.55
C ILE A 203 -3.34 15.39 -13.36
N LEU A 204 -3.66 16.56 -13.95
CA LEU A 204 -2.68 17.38 -14.64
C LEU A 204 -1.58 17.86 -13.70
N ARG A 205 -1.96 18.32 -12.49
CA ARG A 205 -0.99 18.73 -11.48
C ARG A 205 -0.08 17.59 -11.02
N LEU A 206 -0.64 16.39 -10.82
CA LEU A 206 0.14 15.20 -10.45
C LEU A 206 1.13 14.83 -11.56
N TYR A 207 0.70 14.87 -12.81
CA TYR A 207 1.59 14.65 -13.95
C TYR A 207 2.73 15.67 -14.03
N GLU A 208 2.46 16.95 -13.74
CA GLU A 208 3.52 17.96 -13.67
C GLU A 208 4.61 17.62 -12.65
N LEU A 209 4.25 16.93 -11.57
CA LEU A 209 5.17 16.52 -10.51
C LEU A 209 5.98 15.29 -10.89
N THR A 210 5.33 14.28 -11.48
CA THR A 210 5.95 12.98 -11.76
C THR A 210 6.51 12.85 -13.17
N LYS A 211 6.03 13.66 -14.13
CA LYS A 211 6.37 13.57 -15.57
C LYS A 211 6.13 12.18 -16.17
N ASN A 212 5.27 11.40 -15.55
CA ASN A 212 4.93 10.05 -15.97
C ASN A 212 3.42 9.81 -15.79
N VAL A 213 2.94 8.65 -16.24
CA VAL A 213 1.52 8.29 -16.18
C VAL A 213 0.98 8.39 -14.77
N VAL A 214 -0.19 9.01 -14.65
CA VAL A 214 -0.96 9.09 -13.41
C VAL A 214 -2.28 8.37 -13.60
N PHE A 215 -2.63 7.49 -12.67
CA PHE A 215 -3.91 6.82 -12.57
C PHE A 215 -4.66 7.34 -11.34
N ILE A 216 -5.95 7.64 -11.50
CA ILE A 216 -6.84 8.01 -10.38
C ILE A 216 -8.08 7.14 -10.44
N THR A 217 -8.29 6.33 -9.39
CA THR A 217 -9.50 5.51 -9.24
C THR A 217 -10.65 6.35 -8.72
N LEU A 218 -11.86 6.12 -9.28
CA LEU A 218 -13.08 6.89 -9.01
C LEU A 218 -14.19 6.01 -8.36
N GLY A 219 -13.80 4.91 -7.73
CA GLY A 219 -14.73 3.92 -7.19
C GLY A 219 -15.59 3.29 -8.29
N GLU A 220 -16.91 3.26 -8.11
CA GLU A 220 -17.85 2.69 -9.11
C GLU A 220 -17.82 3.38 -10.48
N ARG A 221 -17.31 4.62 -10.54
CA ARG A 221 -17.14 5.36 -11.80
C ARG A 221 -15.91 4.93 -12.61
N GLY A 222 -15.12 3.98 -12.11
CA GLY A 222 -13.97 3.43 -12.81
C GLY A 222 -12.67 4.18 -12.54
N VAL A 223 -11.88 4.43 -13.58
CA VAL A 223 -10.55 5.02 -13.48
C VAL A 223 -10.30 6.05 -14.58
N ILE A 224 -9.64 7.15 -14.23
CA ILE A 224 -9.04 8.06 -15.22
C ILE A 224 -7.52 7.91 -15.19
N PHE A 225 -6.90 8.11 -16.35
CA PHE A 225 -5.45 8.22 -16.42
C PHE A 225 -5.01 9.30 -17.40
N TYR A 226 -3.82 9.83 -17.16
CA TYR A 226 -3.16 10.82 -18.02
C TYR A 226 -1.72 10.40 -18.31
N ASN A 227 -1.37 10.36 -19.58
CA ASN A 227 -0.06 9.93 -20.08
C ASN A 227 0.76 11.07 -20.73
N GLY A 228 0.40 12.31 -20.46
CA GLY A 228 1.02 13.50 -21.06
C GLY A 228 0.36 13.97 -22.36
N LYS A 229 -0.67 13.27 -22.86
CA LYS A 229 -1.39 13.64 -24.09
C LYS A 229 -2.86 13.91 -23.83
N ASN A 230 -3.59 12.89 -23.40
CA ASN A 230 -5.02 12.97 -23.17
C ASN A 230 -5.40 12.38 -21.83
N ILE A 231 -6.41 12.95 -21.16
CA ILE A 231 -7.09 12.30 -20.05
C ILE A 231 -8.03 11.28 -20.65
N THR A 232 -7.86 10.02 -20.26
CA THR A 232 -8.70 8.91 -20.67
C THR A 232 -9.50 8.41 -19.47
N HIS A 233 -10.79 8.17 -19.65
CA HIS A 233 -11.65 7.57 -18.65
C HIS A 233 -12.06 6.16 -19.10
N ILE A 234 -11.94 5.20 -18.18
CA ILE A 234 -12.44 3.84 -18.34
C ILE A 234 -13.53 3.65 -17.29
N GLU A 235 -14.74 3.38 -17.73
CA GLU A 235 -15.89 3.17 -16.84
C GLU A 235 -15.71 1.90 -16.00
N GLY A 236 -16.18 1.94 -14.76
CA GLY A 236 -16.20 0.79 -13.86
C GLY A 236 -17.25 -0.22 -14.26
N GLU A 237 -16.96 -1.49 -14.09
CA GLU A 237 -17.96 -2.54 -14.24
C GLU A 237 -18.91 -2.53 -13.04
N LYS A 238 -20.22 -2.62 -13.33
CA LYS A 238 -21.25 -2.73 -12.28
C LYS A 238 -21.22 -4.13 -11.68
N VAL A 239 -20.70 -4.26 -10.48
CA VAL A 239 -20.67 -5.52 -9.74
C VAL A 239 -21.57 -5.44 -8.50
N LYS A 240 -22.16 -6.56 -8.11
CA LYS A 240 -22.85 -6.64 -6.83
C LYS A 240 -21.82 -6.81 -5.72
N VAL A 241 -21.73 -5.82 -4.84
CA VAL A 241 -20.87 -5.91 -3.66
C VAL A 241 -21.40 -7.03 -2.73
N VAL A 242 -20.62 -8.07 -2.53
CA VAL A 242 -20.99 -9.23 -1.69
C VAL A 242 -20.40 -9.10 -0.29
N SER A 243 -19.25 -8.44 -0.14
CA SER A 243 -18.58 -8.21 1.13
C SER A 243 -17.56 -7.07 0.98
N LEU A 244 -17.47 -6.23 2.02
CA LEU A 244 -16.45 -5.17 2.12
C LEU A 244 -15.27 -5.59 3.04
N TYR A 245 -15.12 -6.90 3.28
CA TYR A 245 -14.11 -7.43 4.21
C TYR A 245 -12.70 -7.58 3.64
N SER A 246 -12.47 -7.21 2.41
CA SER A 246 -11.10 -7.14 1.92
C SER A 246 -10.51 -5.78 2.26
N SER A 247 -9.30 -5.75 2.78
CA SER A 247 -8.47 -4.56 2.97
C SER A 247 -8.08 -3.88 1.64
N LEU A 248 -8.77 -4.22 0.56
CA LEU A 248 -8.62 -3.69 -0.79
C LEU A 248 -9.44 -2.40 -0.97
N ASP A 249 -9.19 -1.38 -0.16
CA ASP A 249 -9.42 0.00 -0.54
C ASP A 249 -8.09 0.52 -1.16
N ILE A 250 -7.73 -0.09 -2.30
CA ILE A 250 -6.71 0.43 -3.20
C ILE A 250 -7.40 1.08 -4.38
#